data_e91cb0e6d6a38080836774d54fb465fc
#
_entry.id   e91cb0e6d6a38080836774d54fb465fc
#
_cell.length_a   1.000
_cell.length_b   1.000
_cell.length_c   1.000
_cell.angle_alpha   90.00
_cell.angle_beta   90.00
_cell.angle_gamma   90.00
#
_symmetry.space_group_name_H-M   'P 1'
#
loop_
_entity.id
_entity.type
_entity.pdbx_description
1 polymer ?
#
loop_
_entity_poly.entity_id
_entity_poly.type
_entity_poly.pdbx_seq_one_letter_code
_entity_poly.pdbx_strand_id
1 'polypeptide(L)'
;MASKKIPSAVLGLDIGTTAIKAVEVKYIKGKPVVTGIVSADLPEGTFDSELIVNPEELGKTVKELLASNNIKTKNVVCALSGQTKVIVRVVEVPKMTKKELDDTMKFQVESNVPFPANEIVKDYEIIENPDADVNDPNYDVLFAAAQQDLVNSYMAMLKFAGLKIAALDVNTLAVGRAVLESEKNEEGKTGIIGVVDLGASFSSFGVFENGDLKYPNPPLSVGGNSLTAEVAQILGVEKDEAEESKKQYGYADAEVFNMLLGIAQEAENEEEDFDFNDAFSTFEEQTQAVSETHDDEFGDLPGLGGGLGDILGGSVDVAESEEEAAPAVDNPLDLDAGETEAEPLFDLGDKPFGNDNDTPFATDDIDPNSLQGKVLTAIATPLIDLANEIRRSLEYYNTRYNKDIDKLVLCGGGANLGKIADFLAGELGVETEVVKPMAGFAVEIPDLTEQYINEISPSLTAALGLAVRDMVE
;
A
#
# COMPACT_ATOMS: atom_id res chain seq x y z
N MET A 1 32.27 -8.45 -11.31
CA MET A 1 30.93 -8.93 -10.86
C MET A 1 30.36 -9.83 -11.94
N ALA A 2 29.77 -10.99 -11.61
CA ALA A 2 29.07 -11.79 -12.62
C ALA A 2 27.81 -10.99 -13.01
N SER A 3 27.61 -10.74 -14.32
CA SER A 3 26.41 -10.08 -14.83
C SER A 3 25.18 -10.88 -14.36
N LYS A 4 24.30 -10.25 -13.57
CA LYS A 4 23.04 -10.85 -13.14
C LYS A 4 22.26 -11.21 -14.40
N LYS A 5 21.88 -12.46 -14.55
CA LYS A 5 21.16 -12.90 -15.75
C LYS A 5 19.73 -12.41 -15.66
N ILE A 6 19.35 -11.50 -16.54
CA ILE A 6 17.95 -11.00 -16.64
C ILE A 6 17.03 -12.21 -16.91
N PRO A 7 15.97 -12.40 -16.11
CA PRO A 7 15.01 -13.49 -16.34
C PRO A 7 14.21 -13.25 -17.64
N SER A 8 13.89 -14.32 -18.36
CA SER A 8 13.15 -14.23 -19.61
C SER A 8 11.68 -13.85 -19.43
N ALA A 9 11.10 -14.15 -18.27
CA ALA A 9 9.74 -13.80 -17.87
C ALA A 9 9.63 -13.78 -16.35
N VAL A 10 8.88 -12.82 -15.83
CA VAL A 10 8.56 -12.65 -14.40
C VAL A 10 7.08 -12.33 -14.26
N LEU A 11 6.47 -12.88 -13.25
CA LEU A 11 5.13 -12.52 -12.77
C LEU A 11 5.30 -11.66 -11.53
N GLY A 12 4.84 -10.41 -11.57
CA GLY A 12 4.64 -9.59 -10.38
C GLY A 12 3.28 -9.92 -9.80
N LEU A 13 3.22 -10.30 -8.54
CA LEU A 13 1.99 -10.65 -7.84
C LEU A 13 1.83 -9.78 -6.61
N ASP A 14 0.78 -8.98 -6.61
CA ASP A 14 0.34 -8.14 -5.50
C ASP A 14 -0.92 -8.74 -4.89
N ILE A 15 -0.87 -9.05 -3.59
CA ILE A 15 -2.01 -9.50 -2.80
C ILE A 15 -2.40 -8.34 -1.89
N GLY A 16 -3.39 -7.58 -2.34
CA GLY A 16 -3.99 -6.51 -1.55
C GLY A 16 -5.02 -7.04 -0.56
N THR A 17 -5.60 -6.16 0.23
CA THR A 17 -6.62 -6.52 1.23
C THR A 17 -8.02 -6.69 0.62
N THR A 18 -8.22 -6.30 -0.64
CA THR A 18 -9.49 -6.43 -1.38
C THR A 18 -9.35 -7.12 -2.72
N ALA A 19 -8.15 -7.14 -3.30
CA ALA A 19 -7.94 -7.66 -4.65
C ALA A 19 -6.59 -8.36 -4.81
N ILE A 20 -6.57 -9.37 -5.68
CA ILE A 20 -5.38 -10.03 -6.21
C ILE A 20 -5.05 -9.36 -7.54
N LYS A 21 -3.82 -8.91 -7.72
CA LYS A 21 -3.36 -8.28 -8.97
C LYS A 21 -2.08 -8.93 -9.46
N ALA A 22 -1.99 -9.17 -10.74
CA ALA A 22 -0.79 -9.75 -11.33
C ALA A 22 -0.47 -9.16 -12.69
N VAL A 23 0.82 -8.94 -12.94
CA VAL A 23 1.37 -8.46 -14.21
C VAL A 23 2.46 -9.40 -14.68
N GLU A 24 2.31 -9.92 -15.91
CA GLU A 24 3.36 -10.72 -16.56
C GLU A 24 4.21 -9.83 -17.44
N VAL A 25 5.53 -9.82 -17.21
CA VAL A 25 6.50 -9.12 -18.05
C VAL A 25 7.47 -10.14 -18.63
N LYS A 26 7.70 -10.05 -19.95
CA LYS A 26 8.70 -10.84 -20.67
C LYS A 26 9.81 -9.95 -21.18
N TYR A 27 11.03 -10.44 -21.11
CA TYR A 27 12.19 -9.76 -21.68
C TYR A 27 12.37 -10.15 -23.15
N ILE A 28 11.86 -9.27 -24.05
CA ILE A 28 11.81 -9.54 -25.49
C ILE A 28 12.73 -8.56 -26.21
N LYS A 29 13.67 -9.09 -27.02
CA LYS A 29 14.63 -8.27 -27.81
C LYS A 29 15.37 -7.20 -27.00
N GLY A 30 15.72 -7.52 -25.75
CA GLY A 30 16.47 -6.61 -24.89
C GLY A 30 15.64 -5.58 -24.13
N LYS A 31 14.32 -5.72 -24.12
CA LYS A 31 13.41 -4.79 -23.42
C LYS A 31 12.33 -5.56 -22.64
N PRO A 32 11.88 -5.02 -21.50
CA PRO A 32 10.69 -5.53 -20.81
C PRO A 32 9.43 -5.20 -21.62
N VAL A 33 8.55 -6.20 -21.76
CA VAL A 33 7.26 -6.11 -22.46
C VAL A 33 6.19 -6.68 -21.56
N VAL A 34 5.15 -5.93 -21.28
CA VAL A 34 3.96 -6.40 -20.55
C VAL A 34 3.15 -7.29 -21.46
N THR A 35 2.96 -8.56 -21.06
CA THR A 35 2.29 -9.58 -21.87
C THR A 35 1.04 -10.16 -21.23
N GLY A 36 0.72 -9.78 -20.00
CA GLY A 36 -0.49 -10.19 -19.30
C GLY A 36 -0.74 -9.33 -18.08
N ILE A 37 -1.97 -8.98 -17.86
CA ILE A 37 -2.46 -8.33 -16.64
C ILE A 37 -3.71 -9.06 -16.19
N VAL A 38 -3.91 -9.13 -14.89
CA VAL A 38 -5.10 -9.73 -14.29
C VAL A 38 -5.35 -9.14 -12.91
N SER A 39 -6.62 -8.93 -12.62
CA SER A 39 -7.10 -8.55 -11.30
C SER A 39 -8.35 -9.36 -10.97
N ALA A 40 -8.52 -9.69 -9.70
CA ALA A 40 -9.72 -10.33 -9.18
C ALA A 40 -9.90 -9.96 -7.72
N ASP A 41 -11.14 -10.03 -7.24
CA ASP A 41 -11.42 -9.83 -5.84
C ASP A 41 -10.74 -10.88 -4.97
N LEU A 42 -10.38 -10.47 -3.77
CA LEU A 42 -9.81 -11.38 -2.78
C LEU A 42 -10.93 -12.24 -2.18
N PRO A 43 -10.82 -13.59 -2.18
CA PRO A 43 -11.83 -14.45 -1.58
C PRO A 43 -12.02 -14.15 -0.10
N GLU A 44 -13.26 -14.08 0.36
CA GLU A 44 -13.59 -13.86 1.76
C GLU A 44 -12.94 -14.91 2.67
N GLY A 45 -12.53 -14.49 3.86
CA GLY A 45 -11.93 -15.40 4.86
C GLY A 45 -10.54 -15.92 4.50
N THR A 46 -9.91 -15.44 3.43
CA THR A 46 -8.53 -15.83 3.08
C THR A 46 -7.48 -14.91 3.65
N PHE A 47 -7.86 -13.69 4.03
CA PHE A 47 -6.96 -12.66 4.56
C PHE A 47 -7.58 -12.00 5.80
N ASP A 48 -6.82 -11.87 6.87
CA ASP A 48 -7.23 -11.21 8.09
C ASP A 48 -6.04 -10.54 8.76
N SER A 49 -6.23 -9.31 9.23
CA SER A 49 -5.25 -8.57 10.04
C SER A 49 -3.83 -8.64 9.47
N GLU A 50 -3.68 -8.36 8.17
CA GLU A 50 -2.43 -8.40 7.41
C GLU A 50 -1.86 -9.81 7.14
N LEU A 51 -2.54 -10.88 7.51
CA LEU A 51 -2.09 -12.26 7.29
C LEU A 51 -2.97 -13.01 6.30
N ILE A 52 -2.35 -13.84 5.49
CA ILE A 52 -3.07 -14.86 4.72
C ILE A 52 -3.40 -16.01 5.68
N VAL A 53 -4.67 -16.08 6.11
CA VAL A 53 -5.14 -17.07 7.09
C VAL A 53 -5.56 -18.38 6.43
N ASN A 54 -5.92 -18.34 5.14
CA ASN A 54 -6.21 -19.55 4.34
C ASN A 54 -5.33 -19.59 3.07
N PRO A 55 -4.03 -19.93 3.21
CA PRO A 55 -3.10 -19.92 2.08
C PRO A 55 -3.38 -20.99 1.03
N GLU A 56 -4.10 -22.07 1.37
CA GLU A 56 -4.48 -23.10 0.42
C GLU A 56 -5.55 -22.60 -0.55
N GLU A 57 -6.61 -22.01 -0.06
CA GLU A 57 -7.71 -21.46 -0.85
C GLU A 57 -7.22 -20.31 -1.72
N LEU A 58 -6.55 -19.32 -1.12
CA LEU A 58 -6.00 -18.20 -1.87
C LEU A 58 -5.01 -18.65 -2.94
N GLY A 59 -4.17 -19.65 -2.64
CA GLY A 59 -3.22 -20.21 -3.62
C GLY A 59 -3.92 -20.92 -4.78
N LYS A 60 -5.03 -21.63 -4.52
CA LYS A 60 -5.85 -22.21 -5.59
C LYS A 60 -6.50 -21.14 -6.46
N THR A 61 -7.08 -20.12 -5.84
CA THR A 61 -7.66 -18.96 -6.55
C THR A 61 -6.63 -18.28 -7.46
N VAL A 62 -5.43 -17.97 -6.94
CA VAL A 62 -4.34 -17.42 -7.76
C VAL A 62 -4.00 -18.34 -8.93
N LYS A 63 -3.92 -19.65 -8.72
CA LYS A 63 -3.60 -20.62 -9.77
C LYS A 63 -4.67 -20.64 -10.86
N GLU A 64 -5.93 -20.63 -10.49
CA GLU A 64 -7.08 -20.62 -11.40
C GLU A 64 -7.15 -19.31 -12.17
N LEU A 65 -6.97 -18.19 -11.47
CA LEU A 65 -6.91 -16.85 -12.06
C LEU A 65 -5.83 -16.73 -13.14
N LEU A 66 -4.63 -17.22 -12.88
CA LEU A 66 -3.55 -17.23 -13.86
C LEU A 66 -3.83 -18.17 -15.04
N ALA A 67 -4.43 -19.31 -14.78
CA ALA A 67 -4.73 -20.31 -15.81
C ALA A 67 -5.82 -19.83 -16.77
N SER A 68 -6.92 -19.26 -16.27
CA SER A 68 -8.02 -18.71 -17.08
C SER A 68 -7.58 -17.53 -17.95
N ASN A 69 -6.56 -16.78 -17.52
CA ASN A 69 -5.98 -15.68 -18.30
C ASN A 69 -4.74 -16.07 -19.12
N ASN A 70 -4.51 -17.37 -19.33
CA ASN A 70 -3.39 -17.89 -20.11
C ASN A 70 -1.98 -17.47 -19.64
N ILE A 71 -1.81 -17.02 -18.40
CA ILE A 71 -0.53 -16.67 -17.80
C ILE A 71 0.19 -17.95 -17.37
N LYS A 72 1.31 -18.25 -18.04
CA LYS A 72 2.07 -19.50 -17.83
C LYS A 72 3.37 -19.31 -17.05
N THR A 73 3.77 -18.07 -16.84
CA THR A 73 4.99 -17.73 -16.10
C THR A 73 4.89 -18.20 -14.66
N LYS A 74 5.92 -18.94 -14.22
CA LYS A 74 5.98 -19.53 -12.87
C LYS A 74 6.93 -18.79 -11.93
N ASN A 75 7.91 -18.06 -12.48
CA ASN A 75 8.80 -17.24 -11.65
C ASN A 75 8.02 -16.02 -11.17
N VAL A 76 7.84 -15.90 -9.86
CA VAL A 76 7.06 -14.83 -9.25
C VAL A 76 7.91 -13.98 -8.34
N VAL A 77 7.71 -12.67 -8.42
CA VAL A 77 8.09 -11.70 -7.37
C VAL A 77 6.80 -11.23 -6.72
N CYS A 78 6.72 -11.31 -5.40
CA CYS A 78 5.53 -10.95 -4.63
C CYS A 78 5.87 -9.86 -3.62
N ALA A 79 4.99 -8.89 -3.41
CA ALA A 79 5.16 -7.87 -2.40
C ALA A 79 4.68 -8.35 -1.03
N LEU A 80 5.44 -8.00 -0.01
CA LEU A 80 4.98 -7.96 1.36
C LEU A 80 4.46 -6.55 1.65
N SER A 81 3.27 -6.46 2.16
CA SER A 81 2.60 -5.22 2.54
C SER A 81 1.98 -5.38 3.92
N GLY A 82 1.99 -4.32 4.72
CA GLY A 82 1.38 -4.32 6.04
C GLY A 82 1.69 -3.04 6.80
N GLN A 83 0.74 -2.57 7.61
CA GLN A 83 0.90 -1.42 8.49
C GLN A 83 1.81 -1.73 9.68
N THR A 84 1.64 -2.94 10.24
CA THR A 84 2.26 -3.31 11.51
C THR A 84 3.31 -4.41 11.36
N LYS A 85 3.28 -5.20 10.30
CA LYS A 85 4.13 -6.40 10.12
C LYS A 85 5.33 -6.21 9.19
N VAL A 86 5.39 -5.09 8.48
CA VAL A 86 6.49 -4.74 7.57
C VAL A 86 7.05 -3.38 7.97
N ILE A 87 8.35 -3.31 8.16
CA ILE A 87 9.07 -2.08 8.51
C ILE A 87 10.11 -1.80 7.43
N VAL A 88 10.07 -0.59 6.88
CA VAL A 88 11.09 -0.07 5.95
C VAL A 88 11.64 1.21 6.55
N ARG A 89 12.96 1.32 6.65
CA ARG A 89 13.60 2.51 7.21
C ARG A 89 14.94 2.79 6.53
N VAL A 90 15.30 4.07 6.52
CA VAL A 90 16.66 4.52 6.19
C VAL A 90 17.35 4.92 7.49
N VAL A 91 18.52 4.36 7.72
CA VAL A 91 19.35 4.67 8.89
C VAL A 91 20.74 5.12 8.42
N GLU A 92 21.27 6.08 9.14
CA GLU A 92 22.64 6.57 8.90
C GLU A 92 23.62 5.79 9.77
N VAL A 93 24.65 5.22 9.14
CA VAL A 93 25.68 4.43 9.84
C VAL A 93 27.09 4.88 9.39
N PRO A 94 28.09 4.90 10.29
CA PRO A 94 29.44 5.23 9.91
C PRO A 94 29.98 4.32 8.80
N LYS A 95 30.81 4.86 7.92
CA LYS A 95 31.51 4.09 6.88
C LYS A 95 32.44 3.08 7.52
N MET A 96 32.27 1.82 7.15
CA MET A 96 33.02 0.68 7.72
C MET A 96 33.16 -0.44 6.69
N THR A 97 33.87 -1.48 7.04
CA THR A 97 34.00 -2.68 6.18
C THR A 97 32.65 -3.41 6.10
N LYS A 98 32.44 -4.17 5.01
CA LYS A 98 31.20 -4.95 4.84
C LYS A 98 30.87 -5.85 6.03
N LYS A 99 31.89 -6.50 6.62
CA LYS A 99 31.69 -7.37 7.78
C LYS A 99 31.23 -6.60 9.03
N GLU A 100 31.83 -5.44 9.27
CA GLU A 100 31.41 -4.57 10.37
C GLU A 100 30.00 -4.03 10.15
N LEU A 101 29.65 -3.70 8.89
CA LEU A 101 28.33 -3.26 8.52
C LEU A 101 27.28 -4.38 8.73
N ASP A 102 27.57 -5.62 8.32
CA ASP A 102 26.71 -6.78 8.58
C ASP A 102 26.38 -6.94 10.08
N ASP A 103 27.39 -6.77 10.94
CA ASP A 103 27.19 -6.87 12.41
C ASP A 103 26.46 -5.64 12.97
N THR A 104 26.78 -4.44 12.48
CA THR A 104 26.11 -3.20 12.86
C THR A 104 24.64 -3.22 12.46
N MET A 105 24.31 -3.66 11.25
CA MET A 105 22.94 -3.73 10.76
C MET A 105 22.07 -4.74 11.52
N LYS A 106 22.63 -5.82 12.04
CA LYS A 106 21.92 -6.70 12.96
C LYS A 106 21.39 -5.91 14.17
N PHE A 107 22.27 -5.14 14.80
CA PHE A 107 21.91 -4.32 15.96
C PHE A 107 20.98 -3.17 15.58
N GLN A 108 21.22 -2.48 14.47
CA GLN A 108 20.38 -1.38 14.00
C GLN A 108 18.95 -1.85 13.72
N VAL A 109 18.76 -2.99 13.06
CA VAL A 109 17.43 -3.55 12.81
C VAL A 109 16.74 -3.90 14.13
N GLU A 110 17.44 -4.60 15.04
CA GLU A 110 16.90 -4.98 16.35
C GLU A 110 16.46 -3.78 17.19
N SER A 111 17.16 -2.64 17.08
CA SER A 111 16.83 -1.41 17.80
C SER A 111 15.70 -0.59 17.16
N ASN A 112 15.44 -0.79 15.86
CA ASN A 112 14.47 -0.01 15.10
C ASN A 112 13.18 -0.77 14.74
N VAL A 113 13.07 -2.05 15.14
CA VAL A 113 11.95 -2.92 14.82
C VAL A 113 11.31 -3.41 16.13
N PRO A 114 9.98 -3.28 16.31
CA PRO A 114 9.29 -3.65 17.55
C PRO A 114 9.01 -5.15 17.65
N PHE A 115 9.78 -6.00 16.95
CA PHE A 115 9.61 -7.45 16.92
C PHE A 115 10.83 -8.15 17.50
N PRO A 116 10.67 -9.34 18.10
CA PRO A 116 11.80 -10.17 18.52
C PRO A 116 12.70 -10.53 17.34
N ALA A 117 14.01 -10.42 17.50
CA ALA A 117 15.01 -10.64 16.45
C ALA A 117 14.95 -12.03 15.78
N ASN A 118 14.43 -13.03 16.49
CA ASN A 118 14.24 -14.40 16.01
C ASN A 118 12.92 -14.62 15.25
N GLU A 119 12.07 -13.61 15.18
CA GLU A 119 10.75 -13.66 14.53
C GLU A 119 10.66 -12.75 13.31
N ILE A 120 11.81 -12.29 12.79
CA ILE A 120 11.88 -11.41 11.64
C ILE A 120 12.72 -12.00 10.50
N VAL A 121 12.30 -11.67 9.27
CA VAL A 121 13.13 -11.75 8.07
C VAL A 121 13.55 -10.33 7.72
N LYS A 122 14.83 -10.11 7.44
CA LYS A 122 15.40 -8.79 7.19
C LYS A 122 16.41 -8.82 6.05
N ASP A 123 16.49 -7.69 5.35
CA ASP A 123 17.54 -7.42 4.36
C ASP A 123 17.88 -5.92 4.39
N TYR A 124 19.05 -5.53 3.85
CA TYR A 124 19.45 -4.14 3.79
C TYR A 124 20.33 -3.86 2.57
N GLU A 125 20.34 -2.59 2.15
CA GLU A 125 21.17 -2.11 1.04
C GLU A 125 21.72 -0.71 1.36
N ILE A 126 22.96 -0.42 0.94
CA ILE A 126 23.53 0.92 1.04
C ILE A 126 22.92 1.76 -0.08
N ILE A 127 22.36 2.91 0.26
CA ILE A 127 21.88 3.90 -0.71
C ILE A 127 23.10 4.65 -1.22
N GLU A 128 23.37 4.55 -2.51
CA GLU A 128 24.40 5.35 -3.16
C GLU A 128 23.88 6.77 -3.37
N ASN A 129 24.54 7.75 -2.79
CA ASN A 129 24.24 9.15 -3.02
C ASN A 129 25.36 9.77 -3.88
N PRO A 130 25.15 9.96 -5.18
CA PRO A 130 26.18 10.52 -6.06
C PRO A 130 26.53 11.98 -5.72
N ASP A 131 25.62 12.69 -5.03
CA ASP A 131 25.81 14.08 -4.59
C ASP A 131 26.33 14.19 -3.15
N ALA A 132 26.60 13.06 -2.48
CA ALA A 132 27.14 13.07 -1.13
C ALA A 132 28.55 13.68 -1.10
N ASP A 133 28.83 14.46 -0.05
CA ASP A 133 30.19 14.92 0.19
C ASP A 133 31.13 13.70 0.27
N VAL A 134 32.19 13.73 -0.53
CA VAL A 134 33.21 12.67 -0.53
C VAL A 134 33.79 12.44 0.88
N ASN A 135 33.71 13.45 1.74
CA ASN A 135 34.17 13.40 3.12
C ASN A 135 33.05 13.03 4.12
N ASP A 136 31.83 12.76 3.66
CA ASP A 136 30.77 12.29 4.55
C ASP A 136 31.24 11.00 5.25
N PRO A 137 31.30 10.99 6.58
CA PRO A 137 31.77 9.81 7.33
C PRO A 137 30.74 8.66 7.34
N ASN A 138 29.50 8.88 6.86
CA ASN A 138 28.40 7.95 7.01
C ASN A 138 27.89 7.40 5.68
N TYR A 139 27.14 6.29 5.77
CA TYR A 139 26.29 5.74 4.72
C TYR A 139 24.84 5.90 5.13
N ASP A 140 23.97 6.19 4.16
CA ASP A 140 22.54 5.89 4.27
C ASP A 140 22.31 4.43 3.94
N VAL A 141 21.65 3.70 4.83
CA VAL A 141 21.33 2.29 4.62
C VAL A 141 19.82 2.09 4.72
N LEU A 142 19.24 1.67 3.62
CA LEU A 142 17.85 1.21 3.57
C LEU A 142 17.80 -0.21 4.13
N PHE A 143 16.92 -0.47 5.07
CA PHE A 143 16.60 -1.83 5.49
C PHE A 143 15.10 -2.09 5.47
N ALA A 144 14.77 -3.34 5.21
CA ALA A 144 13.42 -3.86 5.34
C ALA A 144 13.41 -5.04 6.32
N ALA A 145 12.38 -5.09 7.15
CA ALA A 145 12.14 -6.19 8.07
C ALA A 145 10.66 -6.57 8.04
N ALA A 146 10.37 -7.87 7.99
CA ALA A 146 9.01 -8.39 8.03
C ALA A 146 8.88 -9.49 9.08
N GLN A 147 7.72 -9.61 9.70
CA GLN A 147 7.45 -10.71 10.63
C GLN A 147 7.49 -12.06 9.90
N GLN A 148 8.06 -13.06 10.55
CA GLN A 148 8.26 -14.40 9.99
C GLN A 148 6.94 -15.10 9.65
N ASP A 149 5.88 -14.87 10.44
CA ASP A 149 4.55 -15.42 10.22
C ASP A 149 3.94 -14.88 8.90
N LEU A 150 4.08 -13.57 8.64
CA LEU A 150 3.68 -12.94 7.38
C LEU A 150 4.40 -13.60 6.20
N VAL A 151 5.74 -13.68 6.26
CA VAL A 151 6.55 -14.31 5.20
C VAL A 151 6.11 -15.75 4.97
N ASN A 152 5.91 -16.52 6.04
CA ASN A 152 5.49 -17.92 5.95
C ASN A 152 4.10 -18.08 5.32
N SER A 153 3.15 -17.19 5.59
CA SER A 153 1.81 -17.23 5.01
C SER A 153 1.85 -17.02 3.49
N TYR A 154 2.64 -16.04 3.01
CA TYR A 154 2.87 -15.83 1.57
C TYR A 154 3.59 -16.99 0.91
N MET A 155 4.63 -17.55 1.54
CA MET A 155 5.35 -18.72 1.03
C MET A 155 4.43 -19.94 0.89
N ALA A 156 3.52 -20.15 1.84
CA ALA A 156 2.54 -21.22 1.78
C ALA A 156 1.55 -21.02 0.63
N MET A 157 0.97 -19.84 0.48
CA MET A 157 0.07 -19.47 -0.60
C MET A 157 0.71 -19.68 -1.98
N LEU A 158 1.93 -19.17 -2.20
CA LEU A 158 2.66 -19.30 -3.45
C LEU A 158 2.97 -20.78 -3.81
N LYS A 159 3.20 -21.61 -2.78
CA LYS A 159 3.38 -23.05 -2.96
C LYS A 159 2.09 -23.72 -3.46
N PHE A 160 0.92 -23.39 -2.90
CA PHE A 160 -0.38 -23.89 -3.37
C PHE A 160 -0.72 -23.38 -4.77
N ALA A 161 -0.36 -22.14 -5.10
CA ALA A 161 -0.48 -21.60 -6.45
C ALA A 161 0.45 -22.31 -7.47
N GLY A 162 1.41 -23.11 -7.02
CA GLY A 162 2.39 -23.77 -7.88
C GLY A 162 3.36 -22.79 -8.55
N LEU A 163 3.64 -21.67 -7.88
CA LEU A 163 4.56 -20.63 -8.32
C LEU A 163 5.96 -20.84 -7.70
N LYS A 164 6.96 -20.40 -8.43
CA LYS A 164 8.36 -20.43 -7.98
C LYS A 164 8.80 -19.04 -7.58
N ILE A 165 9.07 -18.86 -6.30
CA ILE A 165 9.50 -17.59 -5.78
C ILE A 165 10.86 -17.22 -6.32
N ALA A 166 10.93 -16.07 -7.00
CA ALA A 166 12.19 -15.42 -7.41
C ALA A 166 12.66 -14.46 -6.31
N ALA A 167 11.74 -13.67 -5.75
CA ALA A 167 11.98 -12.80 -4.61
C ALA A 167 10.67 -12.49 -3.86
N LEU A 168 10.78 -12.14 -2.59
CA LEU A 168 9.82 -11.31 -1.87
C LEU A 168 10.37 -9.89 -1.84
N ASP A 169 9.54 -8.92 -2.11
CA ASP A 169 9.87 -7.51 -2.13
C ASP A 169 8.96 -6.75 -1.15
N VAL A 170 9.19 -5.48 -0.92
CA VAL A 170 8.31 -4.62 -0.16
C VAL A 170 7.52 -3.70 -1.08
N ASN A 171 6.24 -3.46 -0.74
CA ASN A 171 5.33 -2.74 -1.63
C ASN A 171 5.87 -1.37 -2.04
N THR A 172 6.37 -0.56 -1.11
CA THR A 172 6.88 0.80 -1.38
C THR A 172 8.01 0.80 -2.42
N LEU A 173 8.94 -0.16 -2.38
CA LEU A 173 10.01 -0.28 -3.37
C LEU A 173 9.49 -0.73 -4.73
N ALA A 174 8.53 -1.65 -4.75
CA ALA A 174 7.91 -2.11 -5.99
C ALA A 174 7.16 -0.97 -6.70
N VAL A 175 6.33 -0.25 -5.96
CA VAL A 175 5.59 0.91 -6.45
C VAL A 175 6.55 1.98 -6.97
N GLY A 176 7.54 2.37 -6.16
CA GLY A 176 8.53 3.36 -6.57
C GLY A 176 9.22 3.01 -7.88
N ARG A 177 9.62 1.74 -8.05
CA ARG A 177 10.29 1.26 -9.27
C ARG A 177 9.44 1.45 -10.52
N ALA A 178 8.14 1.15 -10.45
CA ALA A 178 7.24 1.34 -11.59
C ALA A 178 6.98 2.83 -11.89
N VAL A 179 6.76 3.64 -10.85
CA VAL A 179 6.57 5.09 -10.97
C VAL A 179 7.81 5.74 -11.56
N LEU A 180 8.98 5.50 -10.97
CA LEU A 180 10.21 6.12 -11.43
C LEU A 180 10.54 5.77 -12.88
N GLU A 181 10.26 4.53 -13.32
CA GLU A 181 10.48 4.14 -14.72
C GLU A 181 9.57 4.93 -15.67
N SER A 182 8.32 5.23 -15.28
CA SER A 182 7.40 6.04 -16.09
C SER A 182 7.73 7.54 -16.08
N GLU A 183 8.44 8.01 -15.05
CA GLU A 183 8.73 9.42 -14.81
C GLU A 183 10.14 9.86 -15.27
N LYS A 184 10.93 8.95 -15.80
CA LYS A 184 12.25 9.26 -16.35
C LYS A 184 12.13 10.28 -17.50
N ASN A 185 12.86 11.39 -17.38
CA ASN A 185 13.00 12.35 -18.48
C ASN A 185 13.94 11.81 -19.58
N GLU A 186 14.17 12.60 -20.64
CA GLU A 186 15.06 12.24 -21.75
C GLU A 186 16.51 11.93 -21.30
N GLU A 187 16.94 12.45 -20.15
CA GLU A 187 18.26 12.18 -19.55
C GLU A 187 18.25 10.95 -18.63
N GLY A 188 17.09 10.31 -18.44
CA GLY A 188 16.92 9.18 -17.52
C GLY A 188 16.83 9.56 -16.03
N LYS A 189 16.58 10.84 -15.72
CA LYS A 189 16.45 11.36 -14.36
C LYS A 189 15.01 11.59 -13.99
N THR A 190 14.68 11.45 -12.73
CA THR A 190 13.33 11.62 -12.19
C THR A 190 13.16 12.84 -11.28
N GLY A 191 14.25 13.41 -10.74
CA GLY A 191 14.15 14.45 -9.69
C GLY A 191 13.81 13.87 -8.31
N ILE A 192 13.15 14.69 -7.48
CA ILE A 192 12.67 14.30 -6.15
C ILE A 192 11.17 14.08 -6.23
N ILE A 193 10.73 12.85 -6.16
CA ILE A 193 9.32 12.47 -6.34
C ILE A 193 8.76 11.91 -5.04
N GLY A 194 7.63 12.48 -4.57
CA GLY A 194 6.77 11.85 -3.58
C GLY A 194 5.86 10.84 -4.28
N VAL A 195 5.75 9.63 -3.75
CA VAL A 195 4.87 8.59 -4.30
C VAL A 195 3.89 8.16 -3.22
N VAL A 196 2.59 8.27 -3.50
CA VAL A 196 1.50 7.79 -2.65
C VAL A 196 0.81 6.63 -3.33
N ASP A 197 0.82 5.47 -2.71
CA ASP A 197 0.02 4.31 -3.11
C ASP A 197 -1.26 4.28 -2.25
N LEU A 198 -2.37 4.69 -2.88
CA LEU A 198 -3.69 4.76 -2.26
C LEU A 198 -4.33 3.36 -2.24
N GLY A 199 -4.02 2.59 -1.21
CA GLY A 199 -4.52 1.23 -1.03
C GLY A 199 -5.95 1.16 -0.49
N ALA A 200 -6.47 -0.07 -0.29
CA ALA A 200 -7.81 -0.26 0.24
C ALA A 200 -7.87 -0.06 1.76
N SER A 201 -6.97 -0.66 2.54
CA SER A 201 -7.01 -0.56 4.01
C SER A 201 -6.15 0.55 4.58
N PHE A 202 -5.08 0.92 3.90
CA PHE A 202 -4.18 2.01 4.26
C PHE A 202 -3.47 2.50 3.00
N SER A 203 -2.83 3.66 3.08
CA SER A 203 -1.99 4.17 2.00
C SER A 203 -0.53 4.13 2.39
N SER A 204 0.37 4.01 1.41
CA SER A 204 1.81 4.12 1.65
C SER A 204 2.36 5.37 0.99
N PHE A 205 3.37 5.97 1.62
CA PHE A 205 4.06 7.15 1.12
C PHE A 205 5.57 6.99 1.21
N GLY A 206 6.26 7.41 0.17
CA GLY A 206 7.71 7.45 0.15
C GLY A 206 8.23 8.56 -0.73
N VAL A 207 9.39 9.15 -0.37
CA VAL A 207 10.09 10.11 -1.20
C VAL A 207 11.30 9.46 -1.83
N PHE A 208 11.38 9.58 -3.15
CA PHE A 208 12.45 9.04 -3.98
C PHE A 208 13.31 10.18 -4.54
N GLU A 209 14.61 10.03 -4.46
CA GLU A 209 15.60 10.96 -4.99
C GLU A 209 16.58 10.20 -5.87
N ASN A 210 16.72 10.59 -7.12
CA ASN A 210 17.63 9.95 -8.09
C ASN A 210 17.44 8.43 -8.24
N GLY A 211 16.23 7.93 -8.05
CA GLY A 211 15.91 6.51 -8.14
C GLY A 211 15.89 5.77 -6.81
N ASP A 212 16.44 6.32 -5.75
CA ASP A 212 16.53 5.70 -4.43
C ASP A 212 15.44 6.18 -3.48
N LEU A 213 14.89 5.26 -2.68
CA LEU A 213 13.96 5.58 -1.60
C LEU A 213 14.72 6.24 -0.44
N LYS A 214 14.62 7.56 -0.32
CA LYS A 214 15.28 8.34 0.74
C LYS A 214 14.45 8.43 2.01
N TYR A 215 13.14 8.53 1.86
CA TYR A 215 12.25 8.64 3.00
C TYR A 215 11.07 7.66 2.86
N PRO A 216 11.17 6.47 3.45
CA PRO A 216 10.02 5.58 3.65
C PRO A 216 9.19 6.10 4.81
N ASN A 217 8.01 6.65 4.51
CA ASN A 217 7.07 7.07 5.56
C ASN A 217 6.42 5.83 6.21
N PRO A 218 6.11 5.87 7.51
CA PRO A 218 5.14 4.93 8.07
C PRO A 218 3.83 4.93 7.28
N PRO A 219 3.10 3.81 7.20
CA PRO A 219 1.83 3.78 6.48
C PRO A 219 0.86 4.85 6.97
N LEU A 220 0.17 5.51 6.02
CA LEU A 220 -0.89 6.47 6.30
C LEU A 220 -2.16 5.70 6.68
N SER A 221 -2.95 6.26 7.59
CA SER A 221 -4.11 5.55 8.17
C SER A 221 -5.30 5.45 7.20
N VAL A 222 -5.38 6.34 6.23
CA VAL A 222 -6.50 6.44 5.29
C VAL A 222 -6.29 5.52 4.09
N GLY A 223 -7.33 4.75 3.76
CA GLY A 223 -7.43 3.93 2.55
C GLY A 223 -8.86 3.94 2.00
N GLY A 224 -9.08 3.29 0.88
CA GLY A 224 -10.39 3.22 0.24
C GLY A 224 -11.51 2.69 1.15
N ASN A 225 -11.18 1.77 2.05
CA ASN A 225 -12.12 1.22 3.02
C ASN A 225 -12.56 2.24 4.08
N SER A 226 -11.71 3.22 4.43
CA SER A 226 -12.08 4.30 5.34
C SER A 226 -13.20 5.15 4.72
N LEU A 227 -13.04 5.49 3.44
CA LEU A 227 -14.08 6.23 2.70
C LEU A 227 -15.38 5.42 2.61
N THR A 228 -15.29 4.12 2.30
CA THR A 228 -16.46 3.23 2.21
C THR A 228 -17.17 3.10 3.54
N ALA A 229 -16.45 3.02 4.65
CA ALA A 229 -17.02 2.93 5.99
C ALA A 229 -17.84 4.19 6.36
N GLU A 230 -17.33 5.37 6.05
CA GLU A 230 -18.05 6.64 6.28
C GLU A 230 -19.30 6.73 5.39
N VAL A 231 -19.20 6.29 4.12
CA VAL A 231 -20.39 6.22 3.24
C VAL A 231 -21.42 5.26 3.79
N ALA A 232 -21.02 4.07 4.24
CA ALA A 232 -21.92 3.09 4.85
C ALA A 232 -22.63 3.66 6.09
N GLN A 233 -21.89 4.37 6.95
CA GLN A 233 -22.42 4.99 8.15
C GLN A 233 -23.43 6.10 7.82
N ILE A 234 -23.10 7.00 6.89
CA ILE A 234 -23.98 8.14 6.55
C ILE A 234 -25.23 7.69 5.79
N LEU A 235 -25.11 6.69 4.92
CA LEU A 235 -26.24 6.16 4.16
C LEU A 235 -27.08 5.14 4.96
N GLY A 236 -26.49 4.50 5.98
CA GLY A 236 -27.13 3.42 6.74
C GLY A 236 -27.28 2.14 5.92
N VAL A 237 -26.29 1.83 5.06
CA VAL A 237 -26.29 0.69 4.13
C VAL A 237 -25.12 -0.26 4.42
N GLU A 238 -25.17 -1.47 3.85
CA GLU A 238 -24.08 -2.45 3.94
C GLU A 238 -22.84 -2.00 3.12
N LYS A 239 -21.69 -2.58 3.44
CA LYS A 239 -20.38 -2.19 2.87
C LYS A 239 -20.37 -2.23 1.34
N ASP A 240 -20.95 -3.25 0.73
CA ASP A 240 -20.92 -3.44 -0.73
C ASP A 240 -21.74 -2.35 -1.44
N GLU A 241 -22.93 -2.01 -0.93
CA GLU A 241 -23.77 -0.91 -1.44
C GLU A 241 -23.09 0.45 -1.25
N ALA A 242 -22.38 0.63 -0.13
CA ALA A 242 -21.59 1.83 0.13
C ALA A 242 -20.41 1.96 -0.84
N GLU A 243 -19.73 0.85 -1.14
CA GLU A 243 -18.63 0.82 -2.11
C GLU A 243 -19.09 1.17 -3.53
N GLU A 244 -20.25 0.62 -3.95
CA GLU A 244 -20.87 0.96 -5.23
C GLU A 244 -21.27 2.46 -5.27
N SER A 245 -21.90 2.96 -4.20
CA SER A 245 -22.28 4.37 -4.09
C SER A 245 -21.05 5.29 -4.15
N LYS A 246 -19.97 4.93 -3.46
CA LYS A 246 -18.69 5.66 -3.50
C LYS A 246 -18.11 5.67 -4.92
N LYS A 247 -18.10 4.53 -5.62
CA LYS A 247 -17.62 4.44 -7.01
C LYS A 247 -18.45 5.27 -7.98
N GLN A 248 -19.75 5.33 -7.77
CA GLN A 248 -20.67 6.02 -8.68
C GLN A 248 -20.67 7.53 -8.48
N TYR A 249 -20.60 8.01 -7.23
CA TYR A 249 -20.85 9.42 -6.87
C TYR A 249 -19.63 10.12 -6.26
N GLY A 250 -18.60 9.37 -5.87
CA GLY A 250 -17.44 9.91 -5.17
C GLY A 250 -16.48 10.63 -6.10
N TYR A 251 -16.09 11.85 -5.73
CA TYR A 251 -14.95 12.58 -6.28
C TYR A 251 -14.42 13.56 -5.23
N ALA A 252 -13.18 13.99 -5.37
CA ALA A 252 -12.54 14.91 -4.43
C ALA A 252 -12.56 16.34 -4.97
N ASP A 253 -13.19 17.26 -4.24
CA ASP A 253 -13.27 18.65 -4.62
C ASP A 253 -13.35 19.52 -3.36
N ALA A 254 -12.33 20.37 -3.15
CA ALA A 254 -12.20 21.17 -1.93
C ALA A 254 -13.36 22.18 -1.75
N GLU A 255 -13.82 22.81 -2.84
CA GLU A 255 -14.91 23.77 -2.78
C GLU A 255 -16.23 23.10 -2.37
N VAL A 256 -16.48 21.91 -2.94
CA VAL A 256 -17.66 21.09 -2.59
C VAL A 256 -17.58 20.63 -1.15
N PHE A 257 -16.42 20.15 -0.70
CA PHE A 257 -16.22 19.69 0.67
C PHE A 257 -16.43 20.85 1.67
N ASN A 258 -15.86 22.01 1.41
CA ASN A 258 -16.02 23.21 2.24
C ASN A 258 -17.51 23.62 2.32
N MET A 259 -18.22 23.61 1.18
CA MET A 259 -19.65 23.89 1.14
C MET A 259 -20.45 22.89 1.98
N LEU A 260 -20.23 21.58 1.75
CA LEU A 260 -20.98 20.51 2.42
C LEU A 260 -20.68 20.42 3.92
N LEU A 261 -19.44 20.66 4.34
CA LEU A 261 -19.04 20.67 5.75
C LEU A 261 -19.38 21.98 6.46
N GLY A 262 -19.92 22.98 5.75
CA GLY A 262 -20.29 24.27 6.34
C GLY A 262 -19.11 25.16 6.70
N ILE A 263 -17.93 24.89 6.17
CA ILE A 263 -16.69 25.64 6.46
C ILE A 263 -16.57 26.92 5.62
N ALA A 264 -17.39 27.09 4.57
CA ALA A 264 -17.18 28.13 3.56
C ALA A 264 -18.07 29.39 3.70
N GLN A 265 -18.92 29.58 4.68
CA GLN A 265 -19.90 30.68 4.65
C GLN A 265 -19.75 31.80 5.66
N GLU A 266 -18.64 31.97 6.32
CA GLU A 266 -18.39 33.20 7.12
C GLU A 266 -17.35 34.15 6.54
N ALA A 267 -16.83 33.88 5.34
CA ALA A 267 -15.72 34.64 4.75
C ALA A 267 -16.11 35.87 3.91
N GLU A 268 -17.38 36.27 3.84
CA GLU A 268 -17.76 37.51 3.10
C GLU A 268 -17.93 38.76 3.97
N ASN A 269 -17.76 38.70 5.29
CA ASN A 269 -17.95 39.89 6.15
C ASN A 269 -17.03 40.00 7.36
N GLU A 270 -15.78 39.68 7.30
CA GLU A 270 -14.80 40.27 8.25
C GLU A 270 -13.40 39.80 7.81
N GLU A 271 -12.56 40.76 7.45
CA GLU A 271 -11.10 40.61 7.37
C GLU A 271 -10.59 40.31 8.80
N GLU A 272 -10.78 39.08 9.27
CA GLU A 272 -9.98 38.54 10.37
C GLU A 272 -9.17 37.37 9.82
N ASP A 273 -7.86 37.53 9.85
CA ASP A 273 -6.86 36.49 9.61
C ASP A 273 -7.26 35.22 10.36
N PHE A 274 -7.84 34.24 9.65
CA PHE A 274 -7.99 32.90 10.20
C PHE A 274 -6.63 32.22 10.15
N ASP A 275 -5.82 32.49 11.17
CA ASP A 275 -4.52 31.85 11.34
C ASP A 275 -4.74 30.37 11.70
N PHE A 276 -4.54 29.51 10.71
CA PHE A 276 -4.61 28.06 10.86
C PHE A 276 -3.67 27.53 11.98
N ASN A 277 -2.67 28.34 12.39
CA ASN A 277 -1.79 28.07 13.53
C ASN A 277 -2.50 28.22 14.90
N ASP A 278 -3.60 28.97 14.99
CA ASP A 278 -4.29 29.21 16.27
C ASP A 278 -5.15 28.00 16.69
N ALA A 279 -5.70 27.26 15.74
CA ALA A 279 -6.40 25.98 16.02
C ALA A 279 -5.42 24.88 16.48
N PHE A 280 -4.16 24.95 16.02
CA PHE A 280 -3.09 24.02 16.44
C PHE A 280 -2.52 24.37 17.82
N SER A 281 -2.45 25.65 18.19
CA SER A 281 -1.93 26.06 19.51
C SER A 281 -2.80 25.56 20.66
N THR A 282 -4.12 25.48 20.47
CA THR A 282 -5.06 24.95 21.46
C THR A 282 -4.90 23.43 21.68
N PHE A 283 -4.43 22.70 20.68
CA PHE A 283 -4.18 21.26 20.82
C PHE A 283 -2.81 20.97 21.45
N GLU A 284 -1.78 21.81 21.18
CA GLU A 284 -0.49 21.73 21.88
C GLU A 284 -0.60 22.15 23.35
N GLU A 285 -1.41 23.16 23.69
CA GLU A 285 -1.64 23.52 25.10
C GLU A 285 -2.39 22.41 25.86
N GLN A 286 -3.30 21.67 25.23
CA GLN A 286 -3.96 20.54 25.88
C GLN A 286 -3.05 19.32 26.07
N THR A 287 -2.09 19.11 25.18
CA THR A 287 -1.09 18.04 25.34
C THR A 287 0.03 18.40 26.30
N GLN A 288 0.41 19.69 26.41
CA GLN A 288 1.35 20.15 27.44
C GLN A 288 0.73 20.18 28.84
N ALA A 289 -0.54 20.53 28.97
CA ALA A 289 -1.24 20.51 30.25
C ALA A 289 -1.37 19.10 30.86
N VAL A 290 -1.32 18.02 30.03
CA VAL A 290 -1.32 16.64 30.52
C VAL A 290 0.07 16.16 30.90
N SER A 291 1.15 16.78 30.39
CA SER A 291 2.53 16.42 30.72
C SER A 291 3.07 17.16 31.96
N GLU A 292 2.46 18.29 32.35
CA GLU A 292 2.91 19.04 33.53
C GLU A 292 2.23 18.67 34.87
N THR A 293 1.27 17.72 34.84
CA THR A 293 0.58 17.26 36.08
C THR A 293 1.10 15.95 36.64
N HIS A 294 2.27 15.46 36.20
CA HIS A 294 2.79 14.16 36.66
C HIS A 294 4.18 14.19 37.34
N ASP A 295 4.67 15.36 37.69
CA ASP A 295 5.83 15.48 38.58
C ASP A 295 5.39 16.19 39.87
N ASP A 296 4.92 15.46 40.86
CA ASP A 296 5.00 15.70 42.31
C ASP A 296 3.89 14.91 43.02
N GLU A 297 4.15 13.67 43.36
CA GLU A 297 3.68 12.95 44.56
C GLU A 297 4.08 11.46 44.52
N PHE A 298 5.35 11.18 44.73
CA PHE A 298 5.77 9.89 45.27
C PHE A 298 6.47 10.15 46.60
N GLY A 299 5.64 10.47 47.63
CA GLY A 299 5.99 10.41 49.01
C GLY A 299 5.79 8.97 49.53
N ASP A 300 6.85 8.43 50.06
CA ASP A 300 6.97 7.34 51.03
C ASP A 300 5.73 6.48 51.35
N LEU A 301 5.72 5.21 50.90
CA LEU A 301 5.00 4.12 51.56
C LEU A 301 5.98 3.03 51.98
N PRO A 302 5.92 2.59 53.23
CA PRO A 302 6.85 1.60 53.79
C PRO A 302 6.44 0.16 53.43
N GLY A 303 7.42 -0.62 53.07
CA GLY A 303 7.62 -2.04 53.18
C GLY A 303 6.41 -3.00 53.17
N LEU A 304 6.29 -3.79 52.09
CA LEU A 304 5.80 -5.14 52.17
C LEU A 304 6.68 -6.05 51.30
N GLY A 305 7.66 -6.66 51.97
CA GLY A 305 8.34 -7.84 51.47
C GLY A 305 7.38 -9.04 51.62
N GLY A 306 7.12 -9.72 50.50
CA GLY A 306 6.35 -10.94 50.46
C GLY A 306 6.63 -11.69 49.17
N GLY A 307 7.30 -12.85 49.29
CA GLY A 307 7.84 -13.63 48.19
C GLY A 307 6.80 -14.15 47.21
N LEU A 308 7.16 -14.10 45.94
CA LEU A 308 6.55 -14.83 44.84
C LEU A 308 7.17 -16.24 44.79
N GLY A 309 6.54 -17.16 45.48
CA GLY A 309 6.75 -18.58 45.37
C GLY A 309 5.43 -19.28 45.68
N ASP A 310 5.00 -20.18 44.85
CA ASP A 310 3.81 -21.02 44.90
C ASP A 310 2.54 -20.51 44.22
N ILE A 311 2.51 -20.66 42.90
CA ILE A 311 1.34 -21.13 42.13
C ILE A 311 1.85 -21.68 40.77
N LEU A 312 2.45 -22.88 40.79
CA LEU A 312 2.58 -23.77 39.63
C LEU A 312 2.50 -25.20 40.11
N GLY A 313 1.29 -25.70 40.23
CA GLY A 313 1.00 -27.09 40.55
C GLY A 313 -0.42 -27.42 40.09
N GLY A 314 -0.59 -27.72 38.86
CA GLY A 314 -1.81 -28.24 38.28
C GLY A 314 -1.45 -29.13 37.09
N SER A 315 -1.25 -30.44 37.39
CA SER A 315 -1.17 -31.49 36.38
C SER A 315 -2.48 -31.60 35.61
N VAL A 316 -2.42 -31.56 34.28
CA VAL A 316 -3.54 -31.91 33.41
C VAL A 316 -3.23 -33.24 32.75
N ASP A 317 -4.05 -34.26 33.11
CA ASP A 317 -4.05 -35.58 32.48
C ASP A 317 -4.37 -35.49 31.00
N VAL A 318 -3.53 -36.11 30.18
CA VAL A 318 -3.76 -36.34 28.76
C VAL A 318 -4.65 -37.57 28.63
N ALA A 319 -5.89 -37.39 28.22
CA ALA A 319 -6.76 -38.47 27.77
C ALA A 319 -6.50 -38.75 26.28
N GLU A 320 -5.97 -39.92 25.96
CA GLU A 320 -5.96 -40.53 24.66
C GLU A 320 -7.40 -40.79 24.19
N SER A 321 -7.80 -40.27 23.01
CA SER A 321 -9.03 -40.66 22.33
C SER A 321 -8.69 -41.41 21.04
N GLU A 322 -9.21 -42.62 20.99
CA GLU A 322 -9.07 -43.62 19.94
C GLU A 322 -9.58 -43.12 18.55
N GLU A 323 -8.84 -43.51 17.49
CA GLU A 323 -9.25 -43.40 16.10
C GLU A 323 -10.48 -44.31 15.83
N GLU A 324 -11.61 -43.74 15.47
CA GLU A 324 -12.66 -44.45 14.73
C GLU A 324 -12.57 -44.16 13.23
N ALA A 325 -12.36 -45.22 12.48
CA ALA A 325 -12.35 -45.24 11.03
C ALA A 325 -13.79 -45.07 10.45
N ALA A 326 -14.00 -44.08 9.59
CA ALA A 326 -15.22 -43.92 8.84
C ALA A 326 -15.18 -44.75 7.52
N PRO A 327 -16.32 -45.30 7.06
CA PRO A 327 -16.36 -46.26 5.95
C PRO A 327 -16.29 -45.59 4.58
N ALA A 328 -15.67 -46.33 3.66
CA ALA A 328 -15.61 -46.02 2.23
C ALA A 328 -17.01 -45.99 1.59
N VAL A 329 -17.32 -44.94 0.86
CA VAL A 329 -18.47 -44.89 -0.05
C VAL A 329 -17.95 -44.80 -1.50
N ASP A 330 -18.04 -45.94 -2.21
CA ASP A 330 -17.99 -46.02 -3.67
C ASP A 330 -19.26 -45.41 -4.24
N ASN A 331 -19.14 -44.43 -5.12
CA ASN A 331 -20.03 -44.30 -6.27
C ASN A 331 -19.48 -43.35 -7.34
N PRO A 332 -19.28 -43.78 -8.59
CA PRO A 332 -18.92 -42.91 -9.67
C PRO A 332 -20.19 -42.26 -10.25
N LEU A 333 -20.28 -40.95 -10.15
CA LEU A 333 -21.25 -40.17 -10.94
C LEU A 333 -20.60 -39.73 -12.24
N ASP A 334 -21.07 -40.31 -13.33
CA ASP A 334 -20.91 -39.81 -14.69
C ASP A 334 -21.42 -38.36 -14.73
N LEU A 335 -20.54 -37.41 -14.94
CA LEU A 335 -20.91 -36.06 -15.33
C LEU A 335 -20.63 -35.88 -16.81
N ASP A 336 -21.76 -35.85 -17.54
CA ASP A 336 -21.87 -35.43 -18.91
C ASP A 336 -21.14 -34.12 -19.17
N ALA A 337 -20.18 -34.13 -20.10
CA ALA A 337 -19.42 -32.97 -20.50
C ALA A 337 -20.30 -32.07 -21.39
N GLY A 338 -21.08 -31.21 -20.75
CA GLY A 338 -21.66 -30.05 -21.43
C GLY A 338 -20.57 -29.00 -21.61
N GLU A 339 -20.20 -28.72 -22.87
CA GLU A 339 -19.41 -27.58 -23.26
C GLU A 339 -20.16 -26.28 -22.85
N THR A 340 -19.87 -25.74 -21.69
CA THR A 340 -20.20 -24.36 -21.39
C THR A 340 -19.04 -23.52 -21.91
N GLU A 341 -19.32 -22.70 -22.94
CA GLU A 341 -18.48 -21.59 -23.32
C GLU A 341 -18.18 -20.77 -22.08
N ALA A 342 -16.93 -20.72 -21.65
CA ALA A 342 -16.47 -19.90 -20.55
C ALA A 342 -16.61 -18.45 -20.97
N GLU A 343 -17.58 -17.76 -20.43
CA GLU A 343 -17.58 -16.30 -20.45
C GLU A 343 -16.27 -15.79 -19.83
N PRO A 344 -15.63 -14.75 -20.40
CA PRO A 344 -14.40 -14.23 -19.84
C PRO A 344 -14.70 -13.63 -18.45
N LEU A 345 -14.08 -14.20 -17.43
CA LEU A 345 -14.10 -13.71 -16.05
C LEU A 345 -13.30 -12.39 -15.92
N PHE A 346 -13.73 -11.37 -16.66
CA PHE A 346 -13.40 -9.98 -16.43
C PHE A 346 -14.66 -9.25 -15.95
N ASP A 347 -15.09 -9.60 -14.75
CA ASP A 347 -16.03 -8.77 -14.02
C ASP A 347 -15.25 -7.95 -12.98
N LEU A 348 -14.56 -6.95 -13.47
CA LEU A 348 -14.29 -5.75 -12.68
C LEU A 348 -15.62 -4.98 -12.75
N GLY A 349 -16.45 -5.14 -11.73
CA GLY A 349 -17.80 -4.57 -11.62
C GLY A 349 -17.98 -3.30 -12.44
N ASP A 350 -19.00 -3.30 -13.27
CA ASP A 350 -19.30 -2.33 -14.32
C ASP A 350 -18.95 -0.88 -13.96
N LYS A 351 -18.06 -0.31 -14.78
CA LYS A 351 -17.56 1.05 -14.89
C LYS A 351 -16.49 1.45 -13.87
N PRO A 352 -15.27 1.79 -14.38
CA PRO A 352 -14.31 2.58 -13.63
C PRO A 352 -14.98 3.88 -13.16
N PHE A 353 -14.53 4.41 -12.02
CA PHE A 353 -14.91 5.73 -11.52
C PHE A 353 -15.09 6.69 -12.68
N GLY A 354 -16.25 7.34 -12.78
CA GLY A 354 -16.64 8.15 -13.93
C GLY A 354 -15.57 9.15 -14.34
N ASN A 355 -14.72 8.75 -15.24
CA ASN A 355 -13.63 9.55 -15.80
C ASN A 355 -14.09 10.15 -17.14
N ASP A 356 -15.35 10.63 -17.18
CA ASP A 356 -15.77 11.52 -18.23
C ASP A 356 -15.38 12.95 -17.80
N ASN A 357 -14.28 13.44 -18.34
CA ASN A 357 -13.88 14.85 -18.30
C ASN A 357 -14.96 15.80 -18.87
N ASP A 358 -16.14 15.30 -19.18
CA ASP A 358 -17.27 16.01 -19.77
C ASP A 358 -18.54 15.98 -18.90
N THR A 359 -18.50 15.64 -17.60
CA THR A 359 -19.67 15.87 -16.76
C THR A 359 -19.68 17.34 -16.30
N PRO A 360 -20.65 18.12 -16.73
CA PRO A 360 -20.85 19.46 -16.20
C PRO A 360 -21.48 19.33 -14.79
N PHE A 361 -20.69 18.95 -13.79
CA PHE A 361 -21.12 19.19 -12.41
C PHE A 361 -20.79 20.65 -12.13
N ALA A 362 -21.77 21.52 -12.38
CA ALA A 362 -21.76 22.84 -11.81
C ALA A 362 -21.71 22.64 -10.28
N THR A 363 -20.68 23.14 -9.66
CA THR A 363 -20.45 23.07 -8.21
C THR A 363 -21.56 23.76 -7.41
N ASP A 364 -22.38 24.58 -8.08
CA ASP A 364 -23.37 25.46 -7.48
C ASP A 364 -24.72 24.79 -7.12
N ASP A 365 -24.96 23.50 -7.46
CA ASP A 365 -26.27 22.87 -7.33
C ASP A 365 -26.27 21.49 -6.63
N ILE A 366 -25.26 21.13 -5.83
CA ILE A 366 -25.26 19.84 -5.11
C ILE A 366 -26.17 19.96 -3.89
N ASP A 367 -27.32 19.26 -3.92
CA ASP A 367 -28.18 19.12 -2.74
C ASP A 367 -27.50 18.23 -1.68
N PRO A 368 -27.16 18.76 -0.49
CA PRO A 368 -26.54 17.97 0.59
C PRO A 368 -27.36 16.75 1.02
N ASN A 369 -28.69 16.76 0.80
CA ASN A 369 -29.58 15.66 1.15
C ASN A 369 -29.69 14.61 0.04
N SER A 370 -29.20 14.89 -1.17
CA SER A 370 -29.16 13.93 -2.26
C SER A 370 -28.21 12.76 -1.92
N LEU A 371 -28.34 11.63 -2.61
CA LEU A 371 -27.43 10.51 -2.44
C LEU A 371 -25.98 10.94 -2.73
N GLN A 372 -25.77 11.70 -3.80
CA GLN A 372 -24.45 12.24 -4.15
C GLN A 372 -23.92 13.18 -3.05
N GLY A 373 -24.73 14.14 -2.56
CA GLY A 373 -24.30 15.05 -1.50
C GLY A 373 -23.89 14.31 -0.22
N LYS A 374 -24.63 13.28 0.16
CA LYS A 374 -24.29 12.43 1.32
C LYS A 374 -22.99 11.65 1.11
N VAL A 375 -22.77 11.09 -0.08
CA VAL A 375 -21.51 10.38 -0.40
C VAL A 375 -20.33 11.35 -0.33
N LEU A 376 -20.45 12.54 -0.92
CA LEU A 376 -19.39 13.55 -0.91
C LEU A 376 -19.10 14.06 0.52
N THR A 377 -20.13 14.26 1.32
CA THR A 377 -19.98 14.61 2.75
C THR A 377 -19.23 13.50 3.51
N ALA A 378 -19.55 12.23 3.23
CA ALA A 378 -18.94 11.08 3.88
C ALA A 378 -17.43 10.98 3.60
N ILE A 379 -17.03 11.17 2.34
CA ILE A 379 -15.62 11.02 1.95
C ILE A 379 -14.77 12.25 2.23
N ALA A 380 -15.38 13.41 2.52
CA ALA A 380 -14.67 14.67 2.71
C ALA A 380 -13.65 14.61 3.86
N THR A 381 -14.10 14.23 5.06
CA THR A 381 -13.24 14.18 6.25
C THR A 381 -12.05 13.22 6.07
N PRO A 382 -12.22 11.95 5.66
CA PRO A 382 -11.07 11.07 5.42
C PRO A 382 -10.10 11.59 4.36
N LEU A 383 -10.56 12.28 3.31
CA LEU A 383 -9.69 12.83 2.29
C LEU A 383 -8.90 14.06 2.79
N ILE A 384 -9.50 14.90 3.62
CA ILE A 384 -8.81 16.00 4.31
C ILE A 384 -7.76 15.42 5.25
N ASP A 385 -8.08 14.36 6.00
CA ASP A 385 -7.14 13.70 6.89
C ASP A 385 -5.95 13.11 6.12
N LEU A 386 -6.21 12.49 4.97
CA LEU A 386 -5.17 12.00 4.07
C LEU A 386 -4.23 13.14 3.62
N ALA A 387 -4.79 14.27 3.19
CA ALA A 387 -4.01 15.43 2.79
C ALA A 387 -3.14 15.94 3.95
N ASN A 388 -3.69 16.00 5.17
CA ASN A 388 -2.97 16.40 6.37
C ASN A 388 -1.84 15.42 6.75
N GLU A 389 -2.06 14.11 6.63
CA GLU A 389 -1.02 13.09 6.87
C GLU A 389 0.13 13.22 5.85
N ILE A 390 -0.18 13.44 4.57
CA ILE A 390 0.82 13.65 3.53
C ILE A 390 1.58 14.96 3.80
N ARG A 391 0.89 16.06 4.12
CA ARG A 391 1.52 17.36 4.43
C ARG A 391 2.54 17.22 5.56
N ARG A 392 2.18 16.60 6.68
CA ARG A 392 3.11 16.35 7.80
C ARG A 392 4.33 15.53 7.37
N SER A 393 4.14 14.58 6.49
CA SER A 393 5.23 13.74 5.98
C SER A 393 6.17 14.53 5.07
N LEU A 394 5.64 15.44 4.24
CA LEU A 394 6.43 16.36 3.40
C LEU A 394 7.21 17.37 4.24
N GLU A 395 6.59 17.96 5.24
CA GLU A 395 7.24 18.87 6.20
C GLU A 395 8.37 18.19 6.97
N TYR A 396 8.16 16.94 7.40
CA TYR A 396 9.21 16.16 8.03
C TYR A 396 10.37 15.89 7.07
N TYR A 397 10.09 15.51 5.81
CA TYR A 397 11.12 15.33 4.79
C TYR A 397 11.91 16.61 4.55
N ASN A 398 11.22 17.75 4.35
CA ASN A 398 11.85 19.05 4.17
C ASN A 398 12.74 19.42 5.37
N THR A 399 12.23 19.28 6.59
CA THR A 399 12.98 19.58 7.82
C THR A 399 14.25 18.73 7.95
N ARG A 400 14.17 17.45 7.58
CA ARG A 400 15.27 16.50 7.73
C ARG A 400 16.35 16.67 6.66
N TYR A 401 15.93 16.88 5.40
CA TYR A 401 16.83 16.88 4.24
C TYR A 401 17.05 18.26 3.64
N ASN A 402 16.31 19.28 4.11
CA ASN A 402 16.31 20.66 3.60
C ASN A 402 16.05 20.70 2.07
N LYS A 403 15.11 19.88 1.62
CA LYS A 403 14.69 19.72 0.22
C LYS A 403 13.18 19.61 0.15
N ASP A 404 12.60 20.13 -0.92
CA ASP A 404 11.21 19.91 -1.30
C ASP A 404 11.13 18.83 -2.37
N ILE A 405 9.96 18.21 -2.52
CA ILE A 405 9.69 17.34 -3.66
C ILE A 405 9.34 18.17 -4.90
N ASP A 406 9.71 17.70 -6.08
CA ASP A 406 9.36 18.36 -7.35
C ASP A 406 7.89 18.11 -7.69
N LYS A 407 7.38 16.91 -7.39
CA LYS A 407 5.98 16.51 -7.61
C LYS A 407 5.55 15.34 -6.73
N LEU A 408 4.25 15.18 -6.61
CA LEU A 408 3.59 14.05 -5.97
C LEU A 408 2.93 13.17 -7.03
N VAL A 409 3.18 11.86 -6.98
CA VAL A 409 2.59 10.89 -7.92
C VAL A 409 1.72 9.91 -7.15
N LEU A 410 0.47 9.78 -7.61
CA LEU A 410 -0.53 8.91 -7.00
C LEU A 410 -0.67 7.60 -7.78
N CYS A 411 -0.78 6.50 -7.07
CA CYS A 411 -1.08 5.18 -7.61
C CYS A 411 -1.99 4.39 -6.67
N GLY A 412 -2.22 3.11 -6.96
CA GLY A 412 -3.16 2.29 -6.20
C GLY A 412 -4.61 2.45 -6.67
N GLY A 413 -5.50 1.64 -6.10
CA GLY A 413 -6.93 1.67 -6.46
C GLY A 413 -7.63 2.98 -6.10
N GLY A 414 -7.22 3.62 -5.01
CA GLY A 414 -7.78 4.91 -4.58
C GLY A 414 -7.41 6.09 -5.48
N ALA A 415 -6.35 5.98 -6.29
CA ALA A 415 -5.97 7.01 -7.26
C ALA A 415 -6.99 7.18 -8.41
N ASN A 416 -7.91 6.22 -8.57
CA ASN A 416 -9.00 6.30 -9.54
C ASN A 416 -10.18 7.16 -9.04
N LEU A 417 -10.16 7.64 -7.80
CA LEU A 417 -11.19 8.57 -7.32
C LEU A 417 -11.13 9.87 -8.14
N GLY A 418 -12.27 10.28 -8.68
CA GLY A 418 -12.34 11.48 -9.52
C GLY A 418 -11.73 12.71 -8.85
N LYS A 419 -10.96 13.51 -9.57
CA LYS A 419 -10.30 14.76 -9.13
C LYS A 419 -9.35 14.64 -7.91
N ILE A 420 -8.98 13.43 -7.48
CA ILE A 420 -8.11 13.26 -6.30
C ILE A 420 -6.75 13.94 -6.45
N ALA A 421 -6.18 13.96 -7.66
CA ALA A 421 -4.92 14.62 -7.92
C ALA A 421 -5.04 16.14 -7.80
N ASP A 422 -6.10 16.74 -8.37
CA ASP A 422 -6.36 18.18 -8.30
C ASP A 422 -6.62 18.62 -6.86
N PHE A 423 -7.40 17.83 -6.11
CA PHE A 423 -7.67 18.06 -4.70
C PHE A 423 -6.37 18.09 -3.89
N LEU A 424 -5.54 17.04 -4.00
CA LEU A 424 -4.27 16.98 -3.27
C LEU A 424 -3.29 18.06 -3.73
N ALA A 425 -3.26 18.41 -5.02
CA ALA A 425 -2.44 19.51 -5.51
C ALA A 425 -2.83 20.85 -4.85
N GLY A 426 -4.13 21.12 -4.74
CA GLY A 426 -4.65 22.33 -4.09
C GLY A 426 -4.34 22.35 -2.60
N GLU A 427 -4.56 21.24 -1.89
CA GLU A 427 -4.34 21.14 -0.46
C GLU A 427 -2.85 21.18 -0.06
N LEU A 428 -1.97 20.60 -0.87
CA LEU A 428 -0.55 20.47 -0.53
C LEU A 428 0.31 21.56 -1.16
N GLY A 429 -0.19 22.28 -2.16
CA GLY A 429 0.59 23.25 -2.93
C GLY A 429 1.72 22.63 -3.75
N VAL A 430 1.60 21.34 -4.10
CA VAL A 430 2.58 20.57 -4.87
C VAL A 430 1.93 20.00 -6.12
N GLU A 431 2.60 20.07 -7.25
CA GLU A 431 2.12 19.43 -8.48
C GLU A 431 1.84 17.94 -8.22
N THR A 432 0.62 17.51 -8.51
CA THR A 432 0.16 16.14 -8.22
C THR A 432 -0.49 15.53 -9.44
N GLU A 433 -0.12 14.30 -9.75
CA GLU A 433 -0.67 13.56 -10.90
C GLU A 433 -0.91 12.09 -10.57
N VAL A 434 -1.82 11.45 -11.32
CA VAL A 434 -2.02 10.01 -11.26
C VAL A 434 -1.08 9.34 -12.25
N VAL A 435 -0.33 8.34 -11.77
CA VAL A 435 0.67 7.64 -12.56
C VAL A 435 0.06 6.93 -13.77
N LYS A 436 0.83 6.88 -14.85
CA LYS A 436 0.61 6.01 -16.01
C LYS A 436 1.73 4.96 -16.08
N PRO A 437 1.77 3.98 -15.19
CA PRO A 437 2.95 3.16 -14.95
C PRO A 437 3.34 2.34 -16.19
N MET A 438 2.40 2.05 -17.09
CA MET A 438 2.67 1.30 -18.31
C MET A 438 3.20 2.16 -19.45
N ALA A 439 3.19 3.50 -19.34
CA ALA A 439 3.69 4.39 -20.39
C ALA A 439 5.19 4.19 -20.72
N GLY A 440 5.99 3.74 -19.74
CA GLY A 440 7.41 3.40 -19.93
C GLY A 440 7.67 2.04 -20.59
N PHE A 441 6.63 1.23 -20.88
CA PHE A 441 6.76 -0.15 -21.32
C PHE A 441 6.02 -0.42 -22.63
N ALA A 442 6.54 -1.37 -23.42
CA ALA A 442 5.75 -1.94 -24.50
C ALA A 442 4.68 -2.87 -23.90
N VAL A 443 3.44 -2.75 -24.37
CA VAL A 443 2.31 -3.57 -23.93
C VAL A 443 1.84 -4.43 -25.11
N GLU A 444 1.91 -5.73 -24.99
CA GLU A 444 1.47 -6.71 -26.01
C GLU A 444 0.44 -7.65 -25.37
N ILE A 445 -0.77 -7.15 -25.10
CA ILE A 445 -1.88 -7.91 -24.54
C ILE A 445 -3.01 -7.94 -25.57
N PRO A 446 -3.37 -9.13 -26.11
CA PRO A 446 -4.49 -9.24 -27.02
C PRO A 446 -5.79 -8.78 -26.36
N ASP A 447 -6.68 -8.20 -27.16
CA ASP A 447 -8.08 -7.85 -26.80
C ASP A 447 -8.27 -6.73 -25.76
N LEU A 448 -7.20 -6.06 -25.29
CA LEU A 448 -7.31 -4.91 -24.43
C LEU A 448 -7.04 -3.59 -25.19
N THR A 449 -7.89 -2.60 -24.96
CA THR A 449 -7.69 -1.25 -25.53
C THR A 449 -6.70 -0.45 -24.69
N GLU A 450 -5.99 0.48 -25.32
CA GLU A 450 -5.09 1.40 -24.61
C GLU A 450 -5.82 2.24 -23.55
N GLN A 451 -7.06 2.66 -23.86
CA GLN A 451 -7.89 3.40 -22.91
C GLN A 451 -8.15 2.57 -21.64
N TYR A 452 -8.60 1.33 -21.78
CA TYR A 452 -8.86 0.46 -20.66
C TYR A 452 -7.59 0.18 -19.82
N ILE A 453 -6.45 -0.05 -20.51
CA ILE A 453 -5.17 -0.24 -19.83
C ILE A 453 -4.81 0.99 -18.99
N ASN A 454 -4.99 2.20 -19.54
CA ASN A 454 -4.70 3.44 -18.83
C ASN A 454 -5.61 3.62 -17.59
N GLU A 455 -6.87 3.26 -17.67
CA GLU A 455 -7.84 3.35 -16.58
C GLU A 455 -7.50 2.43 -15.40
N ILE A 456 -7.08 1.20 -15.68
CA ILE A 456 -6.79 0.22 -14.61
C ILE A 456 -5.35 0.28 -14.12
N SER A 457 -4.44 0.84 -14.90
CA SER A 457 -2.99 0.76 -14.65
C SER A 457 -2.52 1.38 -13.33
N PRO A 458 -3.11 2.47 -12.79
CA PRO A 458 -2.71 2.97 -11.48
C PRO A 458 -2.84 1.93 -10.37
N SER A 459 -3.85 1.07 -10.43
CA SER A 459 -4.05 -0.01 -9.48
C SER A 459 -3.07 -1.17 -9.61
N LEU A 460 -2.39 -1.29 -10.76
CA LEU A 460 -1.44 -2.36 -11.10
C LEU A 460 0.03 -1.95 -10.87
N THR A 461 0.28 -0.75 -10.38
CA THR A 461 1.64 -0.18 -10.22
C THR A 461 2.56 -1.09 -9.40
N ALA A 462 2.08 -1.60 -8.27
CA ALA A 462 2.84 -2.53 -7.44
C ALA A 462 3.20 -3.81 -8.21
N ALA A 463 2.20 -4.45 -8.83
CA ALA A 463 2.41 -5.69 -9.57
C ALA A 463 3.38 -5.51 -10.77
N LEU A 464 3.30 -4.37 -11.48
CA LEU A 464 4.25 -4.03 -12.53
C LEU A 464 5.67 -3.87 -11.98
N GLY A 465 5.83 -3.08 -10.91
CA GLY A 465 7.13 -2.84 -10.30
C GLY A 465 7.80 -4.11 -9.76
N LEU A 466 6.99 -5.08 -9.30
CA LEU A 466 7.47 -6.42 -8.93
C LEU A 466 7.96 -7.19 -10.16
N ALA A 467 7.20 -7.16 -11.27
CA ALA A 467 7.53 -7.90 -12.49
C ALA A 467 8.84 -7.41 -13.14
N VAL A 468 9.12 -6.11 -13.05
CA VAL A 468 10.31 -5.48 -13.66
C VAL A 468 11.52 -5.40 -12.74
N ARG A 469 11.45 -5.90 -11.52
CA ARG A 469 12.49 -5.79 -10.47
C ARG A 469 13.92 -6.06 -10.94
N ASP A 470 14.12 -7.06 -11.79
CA ASP A 470 15.44 -7.45 -12.30
C ASP A 470 15.62 -7.07 -13.79
N MET A 471 14.75 -6.22 -14.35
CA MET A 471 14.70 -5.88 -15.78
C MET A 471 14.95 -4.40 -16.08
N VAL A 472 14.80 -3.53 -15.08
CA VAL A 472 15.06 -2.07 -15.15
C VAL A 472 16.18 -1.72 -14.17
N GLU A 473 16.95 -0.64 -14.50
CA GLU A 473 18.06 -0.11 -13.69
C GLU A 473 17.62 1.08 -12.86
#